data_ae16343045e370417dcc632ed4cdf2e7
#
_entry.id   ae16343045e370417dcc632ed4cdf2e7
#
_cell.length_a   1.000
_cell.length_b   1.000
_cell.length_c   1.000
_cell.angle_alpha   90.00
_cell.angle_beta   90.00
_cell.angle_gamma   90.00
#
_symmetry.space_group_name_H-M   'P 1'
#
loop_
_entity.id
_entity.type
_entity.pdbx_description
1 polymer ?
#
loop_
_entity_poly.entity_id
_entity_poly.type
_entity_poly.pdbx_seq_one_letter_code
_entity_poly.pdbx_strand_id
1 'polypeptide(L)'
;KENIRKKFQNAKLPLVDEVIALDAERRAAINEGETLKAERNKLSKANGPLFGKLKKCADEAEKAAIQAEIDANNAAVKANAERMAHLEEKKANAEAAMNKLLLVIPQIIDESVPIGPDDSCNVEVERFGEPKTPDFDIPYHTDIMERFDGIDMDAAARVSGQGFYYLLGDIARLHSAVTAYGRDFMIDRGFTYCIPPFMIHGNVVEGVMSQTDMDAMMYKIEGEDLYLIGTSEHSMIGKFIDQILPEDKLPQTLTSYSP
;
A
#
# COMPACT_ATOMS: atom_id res chain seq x y z
N LYS A 1 4.39 18.18 9.45
CA LYS A 1 3.94 18.60 10.80
C LYS A 1 2.75 19.55 10.75
N GLU A 2 2.74 20.55 9.86
CA GLU A 2 1.60 21.48 9.73
C GLU A 2 0.32 20.75 9.35
N ASN A 3 0.38 19.85 8.37
CA ASN A 3 -0.74 19.00 7.98
C ASN A 3 -1.32 18.16 9.14
N ILE A 4 -0.46 17.62 10.00
CA ILE A 4 -0.87 16.88 11.20
C ILE A 4 -1.66 17.78 12.16
N ARG A 5 -1.23 19.05 12.31
CA ARG A 5 -1.96 20.03 13.14
C ARG A 5 -3.31 20.39 12.53
N LYS A 6 -3.38 20.62 11.20
CA LYS A 6 -4.63 20.88 10.47
C LYS A 6 -5.65 19.74 10.62
N LYS A 7 -5.16 18.51 10.80
CA LYS A 7 -5.99 17.31 11.04
C LYS A 7 -6.22 16.99 12.53
N PHE A 8 -5.85 17.88 13.43
CA PHE A 8 -6.03 17.73 14.89
C PHE A 8 -5.38 16.49 15.50
N GLN A 9 -4.34 15.94 14.84
CA GLN A 9 -3.66 14.70 15.24
C GLN A 9 -2.29 14.96 15.90
N ASN A 10 -2.19 15.93 16.78
CA ASN A 10 -0.93 16.42 17.37
C ASN A 10 -0.07 15.33 18.02
N ALA A 11 -0.68 14.26 18.53
CA ALA A 11 0.02 13.11 19.10
C ALA A 11 0.98 12.43 18.10
N LYS A 12 0.74 12.61 16.77
CA LYS A 12 1.58 12.04 15.72
C LYS A 12 2.76 12.94 15.30
N LEU A 13 2.90 14.14 15.87
CA LEU A 13 4.00 15.06 15.53
C LEU A 13 5.41 14.46 15.74
N PRO A 14 5.69 13.70 16.83
CA PRO A 14 7.00 13.07 17.03
C PRO A 14 7.37 12.07 15.93
N LEU A 15 6.39 11.37 15.34
CA LEU A 15 6.64 10.36 14.30
C LEU A 15 7.37 10.95 13.07
N VAL A 16 7.14 12.22 12.78
CA VAL A 16 7.83 12.92 11.69
C VAL A 16 9.33 13.03 11.97
N ASP A 17 9.71 13.32 13.20
CA ASP A 17 11.13 13.42 13.60
C ASP A 17 11.80 12.04 13.56
N GLU A 18 11.08 11.00 13.95
CA GLU A 18 11.56 9.61 13.86
C GLU A 18 11.80 9.19 12.41
N VAL A 19 10.86 9.50 11.50
CA VAL A 19 11.03 9.22 10.05
C VAL A 19 12.26 9.95 9.51
N ILE A 20 12.46 11.23 9.87
CA ILE A 20 13.63 12.00 9.43
C ILE A 20 14.93 11.39 9.93
N ALA A 21 14.98 10.93 11.19
CA ALA A 21 16.15 10.28 11.78
C ALA A 21 16.45 8.94 11.07
N LEU A 22 15.44 8.11 10.83
CA LEU A 22 15.57 6.84 10.11
C LEU A 22 16.01 7.05 8.65
N ASP A 23 15.48 8.07 7.95
CA ASP A 23 15.94 8.39 6.60
C ASP A 23 17.41 8.87 6.56
N ALA A 24 17.83 9.62 7.57
CA ALA A 24 19.23 10.00 7.70
C ALA A 24 20.15 8.77 7.88
N GLU A 25 19.75 7.80 8.71
CA GLU A 25 20.47 6.54 8.89
C GLU A 25 20.50 5.71 7.60
N ARG A 26 19.37 5.61 6.91
CA ARG A 26 19.26 4.93 5.62
C ARG A 26 20.19 5.52 4.58
N ARG A 27 20.19 6.85 4.42
CA ARG A 27 21.07 7.56 3.48
C ARG A 27 22.54 7.39 3.83
N ALA A 28 22.91 7.43 5.11
CA ALA A 28 24.27 7.20 5.55
C ALA A 28 24.74 5.77 5.17
N ALA A 29 23.90 4.77 5.40
CA ALA A 29 24.19 3.37 5.04
C ALA A 29 24.37 3.19 3.52
N ILE A 30 23.53 3.83 2.70
CA ILE A 30 23.64 3.82 1.23
C ILE A 30 24.98 4.44 0.79
N ASN A 31 25.30 5.64 1.26
CA ASN A 31 26.51 6.37 0.86
C ASN A 31 27.79 5.61 1.26
N GLU A 32 27.84 5.05 2.48
CA GLU A 32 28.96 4.22 2.93
C GLU A 32 29.06 2.94 2.07
N GLY A 33 27.92 2.29 1.79
CA GLY A 33 27.88 1.09 0.95
C GLY A 33 28.39 1.33 -0.47
N GLU A 34 28.01 2.46 -1.09
CA GLU A 34 28.52 2.83 -2.42
C GLU A 34 30.03 3.11 -2.40
N THR A 35 30.54 3.77 -1.36
CA THR A 35 31.96 4.01 -1.18
C THR A 35 32.73 2.70 -1.07
N LEU A 36 32.29 1.77 -0.21
CA LEU A 36 32.91 0.46 -0.05
C LEU A 36 32.84 -0.38 -1.33
N LYS A 37 31.74 -0.29 -2.09
CA LYS A 37 31.60 -0.94 -3.40
C LYS A 37 32.63 -0.42 -4.40
N ALA A 38 32.84 0.90 -4.44
CA ALA A 38 33.84 1.52 -5.30
C ALA A 38 35.26 1.08 -4.90
N GLU A 39 35.61 1.08 -3.62
CA GLU A 39 36.87 0.59 -3.08
C GLU A 39 37.12 -0.87 -3.40
N ARG A 40 36.12 -1.73 -3.16
CA ARG A 40 36.19 -3.16 -3.50
C ARG A 40 36.50 -3.37 -4.97
N ASN A 41 35.85 -2.61 -5.87
CA ASN A 41 36.10 -2.70 -7.30
C ASN A 41 37.51 -2.24 -7.67
N LYS A 42 38.02 -1.19 -7.01
CA LYS A 42 39.37 -0.70 -7.20
C LYS A 42 40.41 -1.75 -6.77
N LEU A 43 40.26 -2.33 -5.58
CA LEU A 43 41.18 -3.35 -5.05
C LEU A 43 41.17 -4.61 -5.91
N SER A 44 39.98 -5.07 -6.33
CA SER A 44 39.84 -6.24 -7.22
C SER A 44 40.52 -6.00 -8.58
N LYS A 45 40.40 -4.80 -9.14
CA LYS A 45 41.10 -4.43 -10.38
C LYS A 45 42.63 -4.35 -10.19
N ALA A 46 43.09 -3.88 -9.04
CA ALA A 46 44.54 -3.80 -8.74
C ALA A 46 45.22 -5.18 -8.68
N ASN A 47 44.49 -6.21 -8.25
CA ASN A 47 45.04 -7.57 -8.19
C ASN A 47 45.35 -8.18 -9.56
N GLY A 48 44.68 -7.79 -10.64
CA GLY A 48 44.92 -8.32 -11.99
C GLY A 48 46.38 -8.13 -12.46
N PRO A 49 46.93 -6.91 -12.47
CA PRO A 49 48.35 -6.65 -12.77
C PRO A 49 49.32 -7.35 -11.81
N LEU A 50 48.99 -7.44 -10.51
CA LEU A 50 49.81 -8.10 -9.49
C LEU A 50 49.92 -9.60 -9.76
N PHE A 51 48.84 -10.28 -10.10
CA PHE A 51 48.91 -11.69 -10.54
C PHE A 51 49.73 -11.88 -11.81
N GLY A 52 49.69 -10.92 -12.74
CA GLY A 52 50.52 -10.93 -13.93
C GLY A 52 52.02 -10.79 -13.62
N LYS A 53 52.40 -9.92 -12.66
CA LYS A 53 53.75 -9.74 -12.18
C LYS A 53 54.23 -10.98 -11.41
N LEU A 54 53.40 -11.51 -10.50
CA LEU A 54 53.73 -12.69 -9.70
C LEU A 54 54.14 -13.89 -10.58
N LYS A 55 53.40 -14.10 -11.69
CA LYS A 55 53.70 -15.20 -12.63
C LYS A 55 55.03 -15.02 -13.40
N LYS A 56 55.50 -13.79 -13.57
CA LYS A 56 56.73 -13.47 -14.35
C LYS A 56 57.96 -13.22 -13.48
N CYS A 57 57.78 -13.02 -12.18
CA CYS A 57 58.85 -12.72 -11.25
C CYS A 57 59.70 -13.97 -11.00
N ALA A 58 61.02 -13.83 -11.01
CA ALA A 58 61.97 -14.90 -10.70
C ALA A 58 62.58 -14.79 -9.29
N ASP A 59 62.53 -13.59 -8.70
CA ASP A 59 63.07 -13.31 -7.37
C ASP A 59 62.04 -13.71 -6.27
N GLU A 60 62.47 -14.55 -5.35
CA GLU A 60 61.61 -15.07 -4.27
C GLU A 60 61.21 -13.98 -3.25
N ALA A 61 62.08 -12.98 -3.00
CA ALA A 61 61.76 -11.87 -2.11
C ALA A 61 60.69 -10.94 -2.72
N GLU A 62 60.83 -10.67 -4.03
CA GLU A 62 59.86 -9.87 -4.77
C GLU A 62 58.50 -10.61 -4.93
N LYS A 63 58.49 -11.92 -5.16
CA LYS A 63 57.29 -12.75 -5.15
C LYS A 63 56.55 -12.67 -3.82
N ALA A 64 57.26 -12.81 -2.70
CA ALA A 64 56.68 -12.72 -1.37
C ALA A 64 56.05 -11.34 -1.12
N ALA A 65 56.66 -10.27 -1.57
CA ALA A 65 56.10 -8.92 -1.45
C ALA A 65 54.81 -8.74 -2.28
N ILE A 66 54.81 -9.21 -3.54
CA ILE A 66 53.63 -9.15 -4.42
C ILE A 66 52.48 -10.01 -3.83
N GLN A 67 52.81 -11.19 -3.33
CA GLN A 67 51.80 -12.05 -2.69
C GLN A 67 51.21 -11.38 -1.46
N ALA A 68 52.03 -10.77 -0.60
CA ALA A 68 51.53 -10.05 0.58
C ALA A 68 50.60 -8.87 0.20
N GLU A 69 50.87 -8.18 -0.91
CA GLU A 69 49.98 -7.11 -1.40
C GLU A 69 48.65 -7.67 -1.90
N ILE A 70 48.67 -8.78 -2.63
CA ILE A 70 47.46 -9.47 -3.08
C ILE A 70 46.61 -9.92 -1.88
N ASP A 71 47.25 -10.52 -0.87
CA ASP A 71 46.59 -11.02 0.34
C ASP A 71 45.97 -9.86 1.15
N ALA A 72 46.67 -8.72 1.26
CA ALA A 72 46.14 -7.52 1.89
C ALA A 72 44.94 -6.96 1.13
N ASN A 73 44.99 -6.90 -0.20
CA ASN A 73 43.85 -6.49 -1.02
C ASN A 73 42.65 -7.43 -0.87
N ASN A 74 42.91 -8.74 -0.85
CA ASN A 74 41.84 -9.73 -0.67
C ASN A 74 41.21 -9.64 0.74
N ALA A 75 41.99 -9.42 1.79
CA ALA A 75 41.52 -9.19 3.14
C ALA A 75 40.63 -7.93 3.21
N ALA A 76 41.07 -6.84 2.58
CA ALA A 76 40.30 -5.61 2.51
C ALA A 76 38.99 -5.79 1.71
N VAL A 77 39.00 -6.53 0.60
CA VAL A 77 37.78 -6.86 -0.18
C VAL A 77 36.82 -7.68 0.67
N LYS A 78 37.30 -8.63 1.46
CA LYS A 78 36.46 -9.42 2.36
C LYS A 78 35.85 -8.56 3.47
N ALA A 79 36.65 -7.73 4.14
CA ALA A 79 36.18 -6.79 5.17
C ALA A 79 35.13 -5.81 4.62
N ASN A 80 35.33 -5.27 3.42
CA ASN A 80 34.36 -4.41 2.75
C ASN A 80 33.06 -5.18 2.45
N ALA A 81 33.13 -6.44 2.04
CA ALA A 81 31.94 -7.26 1.78
C ALA A 81 31.13 -7.50 3.06
N GLU A 82 31.79 -7.84 4.16
CA GLU A 82 31.13 -8.03 5.47
C GLU A 82 30.48 -6.72 5.96
N ARG A 83 31.19 -5.60 5.83
CA ARG A 83 30.64 -4.29 6.19
C ARG A 83 29.45 -3.90 5.31
N MET A 84 29.51 -4.16 4.00
CA MET A 84 28.39 -3.92 3.08
C MET A 84 27.17 -4.73 3.45
N ALA A 85 27.31 -6.01 3.84
CA ALA A 85 26.19 -6.84 4.28
C ALA A 85 25.51 -6.24 5.52
N HIS A 86 26.27 -5.78 6.50
CA HIS A 86 25.74 -5.10 7.68
C HIS A 86 25.03 -3.78 7.34
N LEU A 87 25.58 -3.00 6.38
CA LEU A 87 24.93 -1.76 5.94
C LEU A 87 23.62 -2.02 5.19
N GLU A 88 23.54 -3.08 4.41
CA GLU A 88 22.31 -3.48 3.72
C GLU A 88 21.22 -3.91 4.73
N GLU A 89 21.61 -4.67 5.76
CA GLU A 89 20.70 -5.01 6.86
C GLU A 89 20.22 -3.74 7.60
N LYS A 90 21.13 -2.82 7.92
CA LYS A 90 20.79 -1.54 8.58
C LYS A 90 19.83 -0.72 7.73
N LYS A 91 20.07 -0.63 6.43
CA LYS A 91 19.20 0.04 5.45
C LYS A 91 17.81 -0.59 5.44
N ALA A 92 17.73 -1.92 5.31
CA ALA A 92 16.44 -2.64 5.27
C ALA A 92 15.63 -2.44 6.55
N ASN A 93 16.29 -2.48 7.72
CA ASN A 93 15.65 -2.23 9.01
C ASN A 93 15.11 -0.80 9.12
N ALA A 94 15.89 0.20 8.66
CA ALA A 94 15.46 1.59 8.64
C ALA A 94 14.27 1.79 7.69
N GLU A 95 14.30 1.21 6.49
CA GLU A 95 13.21 1.26 5.52
C GLU A 95 11.92 0.62 6.08
N ALA A 96 12.01 -0.55 6.70
CA ALA A 96 10.87 -1.22 7.32
C ALA A 96 10.26 -0.39 8.48
N ALA A 97 11.11 0.22 9.32
CA ALA A 97 10.67 1.09 10.40
C ALA A 97 10.01 2.36 9.88
N MET A 98 10.60 3.01 8.87
CA MET A 98 10.04 4.19 8.20
C MET A 98 8.66 3.89 7.61
N ASN A 99 8.50 2.77 6.89
CA ASN A 99 7.24 2.42 6.26
C ASN A 99 6.12 2.27 7.30
N LYS A 100 6.39 1.62 8.44
CA LYS A 100 5.42 1.52 9.54
C LYS A 100 4.96 2.88 10.07
N LEU A 101 5.89 3.83 10.22
CA LEU A 101 5.56 5.18 10.67
C LEU A 101 4.79 5.97 9.61
N LEU A 102 5.17 5.84 8.34
CA LEU A 102 4.52 6.53 7.23
C LEU A 102 3.06 6.07 7.03
N LEU A 103 2.76 4.80 7.28
CA LEU A 103 1.38 4.26 7.20
C LEU A 103 0.42 4.90 8.23
N VAL A 104 0.94 5.42 9.35
CA VAL A 104 0.10 6.06 10.38
C VAL A 104 0.15 7.60 10.33
N ILE A 105 1.07 8.20 9.58
CA ILE A 105 1.12 9.64 9.35
C ILE A 105 0.03 10.01 8.32
N PRO A 106 -0.87 10.98 8.65
CA PRO A 106 -1.98 11.31 7.77
C PRO A 106 -1.53 11.94 6.46
N GLN A 107 -2.25 11.65 5.38
CA GLN A 107 -2.07 12.26 4.06
C GLN A 107 -2.24 13.78 4.11
N ILE A 108 -1.59 14.48 3.17
CA ILE A 108 -1.68 15.94 3.04
C ILE A 108 -3.11 16.31 2.64
N ILE A 109 -3.69 17.25 3.40
CA ILE A 109 -5.01 17.80 3.11
C ILE A 109 -4.89 18.85 1.97
N ASP A 110 -5.81 18.79 1.03
CA ASP A 110 -5.89 19.79 -0.04
C ASP A 110 -6.26 21.16 0.50
N GLU A 111 -5.79 22.24 -0.14
CA GLU A 111 -6.01 23.62 0.32
C GLU A 111 -7.48 24.03 0.24
N SER A 112 -8.26 23.42 -0.65
CA SER A 112 -9.70 23.68 -0.80
C SER A 112 -10.55 23.08 0.32
N VAL A 113 -10.00 22.14 1.13
CA VAL A 113 -10.75 21.48 2.19
C VAL A 113 -10.83 22.37 3.43
N PRO A 114 -12.04 22.66 3.95
CA PRO A 114 -12.21 23.40 5.20
C PRO A 114 -11.50 22.72 6.37
N ILE A 115 -10.85 23.51 7.21
CA ILE A 115 -10.17 23.01 8.41
C ILE A 115 -11.16 23.01 9.57
N GLY A 116 -11.42 21.84 10.12
CA GLY A 116 -12.32 21.65 11.25
C GLY A 116 -12.10 20.31 11.95
N PRO A 117 -12.51 20.17 13.23
CA PRO A 117 -12.33 18.98 14.02
C PRO A 117 -13.21 17.81 13.55
N ASP A 118 -14.36 18.08 12.95
CA ASP A 118 -15.38 17.12 12.55
C ASP A 118 -16.23 17.65 11.38
N ASP A 119 -17.25 16.89 11.00
CA ASP A 119 -18.16 17.15 9.87
C ASP A 119 -19.07 18.37 10.07
N SER A 120 -19.24 18.87 11.29
CA SER A 120 -19.96 20.12 11.54
C SER A 120 -19.31 21.34 10.90
N CYS A 121 -18.03 21.22 10.56
CA CYS A 121 -17.24 22.26 9.87
C CYS A 121 -17.31 22.14 8.34
N ASN A 122 -18.00 21.14 7.79
CA ASN A 122 -18.18 21.02 6.35
C ASN A 122 -18.96 22.19 5.78
N VAL A 123 -18.53 22.65 4.60
CA VAL A 123 -19.18 23.75 3.88
C VAL A 123 -19.90 23.17 2.68
N GLU A 124 -21.21 23.44 2.58
CA GLU A 124 -21.97 23.09 1.38
C GLU A 124 -21.46 23.91 0.19
N VAL A 125 -20.97 23.22 -0.84
CA VAL A 125 -20.40 23.88 -2.04
C VAL A 125 -21.37 23.93 -3.21
N GLU A 126 -22.34 23.01 -3.25
CA GLU A 126 -23.36 22.95 -4.31
C GLU A 126 -24.62 22.26 -3.79
N ARG A 127 -25.76 22.71 -4.26
CA ARG A 127 -27.07 22.09 -4.02
C ARG A 127 -27.77 21.87 -5.36
N PHE A 128 -28.23 20.65 -5.58
CA PHE A 128 -28.98 20.30 -6.77
C PHE A 128 -30.41 19.87 -6.42
N GLY A 129 -31.39 20.58 -7.01
CA GLY A 129 -32.80 20.34 -6.81
C GLY A 129 -33.34 20.77 -5.43
N GLU A 130 -34.64 20.60 -5.26
CA GLU A 130 -35.34 20.88 -4.00
C GLU A 130 -35.88 19.56 -3.42
N PRO A 131 -35.62 19.26 -2.14
CA PRO A 131 -36.17 18.09 -1.50
C PRO A 131 -37.71 18.17 -1.42
N LYS A 132 -38.38 17.12 -1.87
CA LYS A 132 -39.81 16.98 -1.70
C LYS A 132 -40.07 16.09 -0.49
N THR A 133 -40.51 16.67 0.59
CA THR A 133 -40.96 15.92 1.76
C THR A 133 -42.42 15.47 1.55
N PRO A 134 -42.67 14.15 1.51
CA PRO A 134 -44.06 13.67 1.42
C PRO A 134 -44.86 14.02 2.68
N ASP A 135 -46.16 14.02 2.55
CA ASP A 135 -47.15 14.28 3.62
C ASP A 135 -47.50 13.04 4.45
N PHE A 136 -46.72 11.97 4.29
CA PHE A 136 -46.89 10.70 5.01
C PHE A 136 -45.55 10.27 5.63
N ASP A 137 -45.60 9.44 6.66
CA ASP A 137 -44.40 8.84 7.28
C ASP A 137 -43.73 7.88 6.30
N ILE A 138 -42.47 8.14 6.01
CA ILE A 138 -41.66 7.27 5.14
C ILE A 138 -41.15 6.09 5.96
N PRO A 139 -41.63 4.83 5.66
CA PRO A 139 -41.13 3.67 6.35
C PRO A 139 -39.66 3.38 6.00
N TYR A 140 -38.93 2.75 6.90
CA TYR A 140 -37.59 2.26 6.57
C TYR A 140 -37.63 1.21 5.47
N HIS A 141 -36.56 1.09 4.73
CA HIS A 141 -36.43 0.10 3.65
C HIS A 141 -36.59 -1.34 4.16
N THR A 142 -36.12 -1.65 5.37
CA THR A 142 -36.32 -2.95 6.02
C THR A 142 -37.81 -3.25 6.29
N ASP A 143 -38.57 -2.27 6.78
CA ASP A 143 -40.01 -2.42 7.01
C ASP A 143 -40.76 -2.73 5.70
N ILE A 144 -40.30 -2.09 4.61
CA ILE A 144 -40.88 -2.35 3.28
C ILE A 144 -40.54 -3.77 2.84
N MET A 145 -39.28 -4.20 3.00
CA MET A 145 -38.85 -5.54 2.62
C MET A 145 -39.55 -6.63 3.41
N GLU A 146 -39.79 -6.42 4.72
CA GLU A 146 -40.53 -7.32 5.58
C GLU A 146 -41.99 -7.48 5.13
N ARG A 147 -42.67 -6.40 4.71
CA ARG A 147 -44.06 -6.46 4.15
C ARG A 147 -44.17 -7.33 2.90
N PHE A 148 -43.06 -7.57 2.21
CA PHE A 148 -42.99 -8.42 1.01
C PHE A 148 -42.34 -9.78 1.30
N ASP A 149 -42.16 -10.16 2.55
CA ASP A 149 -41.41 -11.37 2.97
C ASP A 149 -40.02 -11.47 2.25
N GLY A 150 -39.41 -10.31 2.00
CA GLY A 150 -38.22 -10.16 1.13
C GLY A 150 -36.91 -10.07 1.86
N ILE A 151 -36.89 -10.09 3.19
CA ILE A 151 -35.67 -10.04 4.02
C ILE A 151 -35.79 -10.98 5.21
N ASP A 152 -34.71 -11.67 5.57
CA ASP A 152 -34.58 -12.46 6.79
C ASP A 152 -33.28 -12.14 7.51
N MET A 153 -33.33 -11.27 8.48
CA MET A 153 -32.19 -10.86 9.29
C MET A 153 -31.93 -11.84 10.43
N ASP A 154 -32.95 -12.50 10.95
CA ASP A 154 -32.81 -13.45 12.05
C ASP A 154 -32.09 -14.73 11.61
N ALA A 155 -32.41 -15.26 10.43
CA ALA A 155 -31.68 -16.38 9.86
C ALA A 155 -30.23 -16.00 9.57
N ALA A 156 -30.01 -14.82 9.02
CA ALA A 156 -28.64 -14.32 8.75
C ALA A 156 -27.83 -14.14 10.03
N ALA A 157 -28.42 -13.61 11.10
CA ALA A 157 -27.79 -13.48 12.40
C ALA A 157 -27.35 -14.83 13.00
N ARG A 158 -28.16 -15.89 12.81
CA ARG A 158 -27.83 -17.27 13.24
C ARG A 158 -26.70 -17.90 12.45
N VAL A 159 -26.55 -17.51 11.18
CA VAL A 159 -25.54 -18.10 10.26
C VAL A 159 -24.22 -17.34 10.27
N SER A 160 -24.28 -16.00 10.26
CA SER A 160 -23.12 -15.15 10.02
C SER A 160 -22.92 -14.05 11.08
N GLY A 161 -23.89 -13.82 11.94
CA GLY A 161 -23.88 -12.76 12.94
C GLY A 161 -24.75 -11.56 12.56
N GLN A 162 -24.81 -10.57 13.47
CA GLN A 162 -25.58 -9.35 13.26
C GLN A 162 -24.96 -8.51 12.13
N GLY A 163 -25.81 -7.83 11.37
CA GLY A 163 -25.41 -6.99 10.24
C GLY A 163 -25.46 -7.71 8.88
N PHE A 164 -25.62 -9.04 8.88
CA PHE A 164 -25.89 -9.81 7.65
C PHE A 164 -27.40 -9.92 7.39
N TYR A 165 -27.75 -10.23 6.16
CA TYR A 165 -29.15 -10.37 5.73
C TYR A 165 -29.29 -11.42 4.63
N TYR A 166 -30.47 -12.04 4.54
CA TYR A 166 -30.92 -12.73 3.34
C TYR A 166 -31.95 -11.86 2.61
N LEU A 167 -31.75 -11.66 1.31
CA LEU A 167 -32.80 -11.13 0.43
C LEU A 167 -33.53 -12.28 -0.23
N LEU A 168 -34.86 -12.21 -0.26
CA LEU A 168 -35.73 -13.29 -0.72
C LEU A 168 -36.69 -12.81 -1.81
N GLY A 169 -37.17 -13.74 -2.61
CA GLY A 169 -38.26 -13.53 -3.56
C GLY A 169 -38.06 -12.35 -4.50
N ASP A 170 -39.06 -11.51 -4.60
CA ASP A 170 -39.05 -10.35 -5.53
C ASP A 170 -38.13 -9.24 -5.07
N ILE A 171 -37.82 -9.12 -3.77
CA ILE A 171 -36.81 -8.18 -3.26
C ILE A 171 -35.41 -8.59 -3.77
N ALA A 172 -35.06 -9.87 -3.73
CA ALA A 172 -33.78 -10.36 -4.29
C ALA A 172 -33.70 -10.14 -5.80
N ARG A 173 -34.82 -10.32 -6.53
CA ARG A 173 -34.89 -10.03 -7.96
C ARG A 173 -34.75 -8.55 -8.26
N LEU A 174 -35.37 -7.68 -7.46
CA LEU A 174 -35.23 -6.22 -7.58
C LEU A 174 -33.80 -5.78 -7.34
N HIS A 175 -33.13 -6.30 -6.31
CA HIS A 175 -31.71 -6.05 -6.05
C HIS A 175 -30.86 -6.41 -7.26
N SER A 176 -31.05 -7.61 -7.82
CA SER A 176 -30.32 -8.05 -9.02
C SER A 176 -30.60 -7.16 -10.24
N ALA A 177 -31.85 -6.72 -10.42
CA ALA A 177 -32.23 -5.84 -11.51
C ALA A 177 -31.59 -4.45 -11.39
N VAL A 178 -31.55 -3.86 -10.19
CA VAL A 178 -30.91 -2.57 -9.94
C VAL A 178 -29.39 -2.67 -10.17
N THR A 179 -28.76 -3.76 -9.71
CA THR A 179 -27.34 -4.01 -9.94
C THR A 179 -27.04 -4.15 -11.45
N ALA A 180 -27.88 -4.90 -12.17
CA ALA A 180 -27.72 -5.04 -13.63
C ALA A 180 -27.90 -3.70 -14.35
N TYR A 181 -28.91 -2.92 -13.96
CA TYR A 181 -29.11 -1.57 -14.50
C TYR A 181 -27.90 -0.66 -14.29
N GLY A 182 -27.35 -0.62 -13.06
CA GLY A 182 -26.16 0.18 -12.74
C GLY A 182 -24.95 -0.23 -13.58
N ARG A 183 -24.72 -1.54 -13.72
CA ARG A 183 -23.67 -2.09 -14.59
C ARG A 183 -23.82 -1.62 -16.03
N ASP A 184 -24.98 -1.82 -16.63
CA ASP A 184 -25.24 -1.52 -18.03
C ASP A 184 -25.18 -0.01 -18.28
N PHE A 185 -25.69 0.80 -17.35
CA PHE A 185 -25.60 2.24 -17.36
C PHE A 185 -24.14 2.75 -17.41
N MET A 186 -23.23 2.12 -16.66
CA MET A 186 -21.80 2.49 -16.68
C MET A 186 -21.11 2.02 -17.95
N ILE A 187 -21.45 0.81 -18.47
CA ILE A 187 -20.92 0.30 -19.75
C ILE A 187 -21.31 1.25 -20.89
N ASP A 188 -22.56 1.67 -20.94
CA ASP A 188 -23.07 2.59 -21.98
C ASP A 188 -22.36 3.97 -21.94
N ARG A 189 -21.73 4.32 -20.83
CA ARG A 189 -20.89 5.52 -20.66
C ARG A 189 -19.41 5.30 -20.94
N GLY A 190 -19.06 4.14 -21.48
CA GLY A 190 -17.69 3.82 -21.89
C GLY A 190 -16.79 3.26 -20.76
N PHE A 191 -17.37 2.89 -19.62
CA PHE A 191 -16.61 2.18 -18.59
C PHE A 191 -16.40 0.72 -18.96
N THR A 192 -15.21 0.20 -18.72
CA THR A 192 -14.93 -1.23 -18.85
C THR A 192 -15.42 -1.97 -17.63
N TYR A 193 -16.37 -2.90 -17.82
CA TYR A 193 -16.84 -3.75 -16.74
C TYR A 193 -15.80 -4.81 -16.39
N CYS A 194 -15.51 -4.94 -15.10
CA CYS A 194 -14.53 -5.85 -14.54
C CYS A 194 -15.16 -6.71 -13.43
N ILE A 195 -14.85 -7.99 -13.43
CA ILE A 195 -15.13 -8.89 -12.28
C ILE A 195 -13.78 -9.17 -11.61
N PRO A 196 -13.50 -8.54 -10.47
CA PRO A 196 -12.22 -8.65 -9.80
C PRO A 196 -12.13 -9.88 -8.90
N PRO A 197 -10.93 -10.28 -8.45
CA PRO A 197 -10.77 -11.18 -7.32
C PRO A 197 -11.41 -10.60 -6.05
N PHE A 198 -12.08 -11.43 -5.25
CA PHE A 198 -12.70 -11.01 -3.99
C PHE A 198 -11.78 -11.18 -2.79
N MET A 199 -10.59 -11.71 -3.00
CA MET A 199 -9.51 -11.81 -2.01
C MET A 199 -8.24 -11.21 -2.58
N ILE A 200 -7.55 -10.41 -1.77
CA ILE A 200 -6.34 -9.66 -2.15
C ILE A 200 -5.25 -9.81 -1.09
N HIS A 201 -4.00 -9.63 -1.48
CA HIS A 201 -2.86 -9.64 -0.57
C HIS A 201 -2.81 -8.41 0.34
N GLY A 202 -2.13 -8.54 1.48
CA GLY A 202 -1.99 -7.47 2.48
C GLY A 202 -1.38 -6.18 1.91
N ASN A 203 -0.38 -6.27 1.04
CA ASN A 203 0.23 -5.11 0.40
C ASN A 203 -0.73 -4.32 -0.50
N VAL A 204 -1.75 -4.98 -1.08
CA VAL A 204 -2.80 -4.31 -1.85
C VAL A 204 -3.72 -3.54 -0.89
N VAL A 205 -4.09 -4.17 0.24
CA VAL A 205 -4.92 -3.51 1.26
C VAL A 205 -4.22 -2.28 1.82
N GLU A 206 -2.94 -2.38 2.17
CA GLU A 206 -2.10 -1.25 2.65
C GLU A 206 -2.05 -0.08 1.66
N GLY A 207 -2.18 -0.36 0.36
CA GLY A 207 -2.19 0.67 -0.69
C GLY A 207 -3.50 1.44 -0.82
N VAL A 208 -4.61 0.93 -0.28
CA VAL A 208 -5.96 1.49 -0.47
C VAL A 208 -6.68 1.83 0.83
N MET A 209 -6.14 1.43 1.98
CA MET A 209 -6.78 1.58 3.29
C MET A 209 -5.75 1.91 4.36
N SER A 210 -6.16 2.64 5.41
CA SER A 210 -5.30 2.85 6.57
C SER A 210 -5.12 1.55 7.36
N GLN A 211 -3.98 1.41 8.06
CA GLN A 211 -3.74 0.24 8.92
C GLN A 211 -4.84 0.08 9.98
N THR A 212 -5.32 1.18 10.54
CA THR A 212 -6.40 1.17 11.55
C THR A 212 -7.71 0.62 10.97
N ASP A 213 -8.06 1.03 9.76
CA ASP A 213 -9.28 0.57 9.08
C ASP A 213 -9.13 -0.88 8.63
N MET A 214 -7.94 -1.27 8.17
CA MET A 214 -7.62 -2.65 7.82
C MET A 214 -7.84 -3.59 9.01
N ASP A 215 -7.31 -3.24 10.18
CA ASP A 215 -7.44 -4.05 11.40
C ASP A 215 -8.89 -4.11 11.94
N ALA A 216 -9.67 -3.04 11.72
CA ALA A 216 -11.04 -2.92 12.21
C ALA A 216 -12.11 -3.51 11.29
N MET A 217 -11.89 -3.50 9.96
CA MET A 217 -12.94 -3.71 8.96
C MET A 217 -12.70 -4.89 8.03
N MET A 218 -11.44 -5.38 7.91
CA MET A 218 -11.11 -6.41 6.93
C MET A 218 -11.14 -7.81 7.53
N TYR A 219 -11.76 -8.76 6.83
CA TYR A 219 -11.66 -10.17 7.16
C TYR A 219 -10.36 -10.76 6.58
N LYS A 220 -9.51 -11.29 7.44
CA LYS A 220 -8.28 -11.99 7.06
C LYS A 220 -8.50 -13.50 7.04
N ILE A 221 -7.96 -14.17 6.04
CA ILE A 221 -7.92 -15.62 5.97
C ILE A 221 -6.79 -16.12 6.90
N GLU A 222 -7.14 -16.99 7.84
CA GLU A 222 -6.17 -17.55 8.79
C GLU A 222 -5.13 -18.42 8.05
N GLY A 223 -3.84 -18.20 8.35
CA GLY A 223 -2.73 -18.92 7.75
C GLY A 223 -2.32 -18.46 6.34
N GLU A 224 -3.03 -17.49 5.75
CA GLU A 224 -2.76 -16.97 4.42
C GLU A 224 -2.51 -15.45 4.45
N ASP A 225 -1.78 -14.94 3.45
CA ASP A 225 -1.70 -13.50 3.19
C ASP A 225 -2.84 -13.08 2.24
N LEU A 226 -4.08 -13.34 2.67
CA LEU A 226 -5.29 -13.01 1.91
C LEU A 226 -6.32 -12.35 2.82
N TYR A 227 -6.97 -11.34 2.25
CA TYR A 227 -8.05 -10.55 2.87
C TYR A 227 -9.25 -10.51 1.94
N LEU A 228 -10.46 -10.64 2.48
CA LEU A 228 -11.68 -10.35 1.72
C LEU A 228 -11.72 -8.86 1.41
N ILE A 229 -12.11 -8.51 0.19
CA ILE A 229 -12.25 -7.10 -0.20
C ILE A 229 -13.43 -6.45 0.52
N GLY A 230 -13.29 -5.21 0.96
CA GLY A 230 -14.42 -4.39 1.45
C GLY A 230 -15.21 -3.76 0.30
N THR A 231 -14.56 -3.58 -0.85
CA THR A 231 -15.15 -3.07 -2.09
C THR A 231 -14.31 -3.54 -3.29
N SER A 232 -14.93 -3.64 -4.46
CA SER A 232 -14.22 -3.99 -5.71
C SER A 232 -13.13 -3.00 -6.09
N GLU A 233 -13.20 -1.76 -5.63
CA GLU A 233 -12.18 -0.72 -5.82
C GLU A 233 -10.80 -1.20 -5.37
N HIS A 234 -10.70 -1.89 -4.22
CA HIS A 234 -9.43 -2.41 -3.71
C HIS A 234 -8.73 -3.31 -4.72
N SER A 235 -9.45 -4.29 -5.27
CA SER A 235 -8.91 -5.19 -6.29
C SER A 235 -8.59 -4.48 -7.59
N MET A 236 -9.42 -3.53 -8.00
CA MET A 236 -9.21 -2.79 -9.26
C MET A 236 -7.98 -1.89 -9.20
N ILE A 237 -7.72 -1.24 -8.06
CA ILE A 237 -6.48 -0.48 -7.83
C ILE A 237 -5.29 -1.42 -7.80
N GLY A 238 -5.41 -2.56 -7.08
CA GLY A 238 -4.37 -3.59 -7.00
C GLY A 238 -3.93 -4.15 -8.36
N LYS A 239 -4.82 -4.11 -9.36
CA LYS A 239 -4.51 -4.50 -10.75
C LYS A 239 -3.32 -3.74 -11.34
N PHE A 240 -3.03 -2.53 -10.86
CA PHE A 240 -2.01 -1.64 -11.40
C PHE A 240 -0.74 -1.56 -10.54
N ILE A 241 -0.63 -2.36 -9.48
CA ILE A 241 0.57 -2.41 -8.63
C ILE A 241 1.80 -2.76 -9.48
N ASP A 242 2.91 -2.03 -9.24
CA ASP A 242 4.22 -2.21 -9.89
C ASP A 242 4.17 -2.18 -11.44
N GLN A 243 3.19 -1.48 -12.02
CA GLN A 243 3.08 -1.33 -13.47
C GLN A 243 3.30 0.12 -13.91
N ILE A 244 4.01 0.28 -15.02
CA ILE A 244 4.10 1.54 -15.76
C ILE A 244 3.10 1.44 -16.91
N LEU A 245 2.05 2.27 -16.83
CA LEU A 245 1.00 2.28 -17.84
C LEU A 245 1.43 3.13 -19.05
N PRO A 246 1.21 2.64 -20.29
CA PRO A 246 1.41 3.44 -21.49
C PRO A 246 0.47 4.65 -21.49
N GLU A 247 0.97 5.82 -21.92
CA GLU A 247 0.21 7.07 -21.95
C GLU A 247 -1.03 6.96 -22.86
N ASP A 248 -0.91 6.26 -23.97
CA ASP A 248 -2.01 6.01 -24.92
C ASP A 248 -3.14 5.12 -24.37
N LYS A 249 -2.95 4.52 -23.20
CA LYS A 249 -3.94 3.72 -22.47
C LYS A 249 -4.64 4.50 -21.35
N LEU A 250 -4.37 5.79 -21.21
CA LEU A 250 -4.94 6.64 -20.17
C LEU A 250 -5.88 7.70 -20.79
N PRO A 251 -6.97 8.06 -20.08
CA PRO A 251 -7.45 7.49 -18.83
C PRO A 251 -8.10 6.10 -19.00
N GLN A 252 -8.03 5.26 -17.96
CA GLN A 252 -8.78 4.00 -17.89
C GLN A 252 -9.94 4.17 -16.92
N THR A 253 -11.15 3.93 -17.40
CA THR A 253 -12.36 3.95 -16.58
C THR A 253 -12.87 2.53 -16.38
N LEU A 254 -12.95 2.08 -15.14
CA LEU A 254 -13.39 0.75 -14.77
C LEU A 254 -14.65 0.82 -13.90
N THR A 255 -15.53 -0.16 -14.05
CA THR A 255 -16.67 -0.35 -13.17
C THR A 255 -16.76 -1.81 -12.75
N SER A 256 -17.21 -2.06 -11.55
CA SER A 256 -17.31 -3.40 -10.99
C SER A 256 -18.46 -3.47 -9.97
N TYR A 257 -18.89 -4.69 -9.71
CA TYR A 257 -19.74 -5.03 -8.57
C TYR A 257 -19.01 -6.02 -7.68
N SER A 258 -19.12 -5.85 -6.37
CA SER A 258 -18.67 -6.80 -5.36
C SER A 258 -19.80 -7.04 -4.35
N PRO A 259 -19.96 -8.30 -3.90
CA PRO A 259 -20.93 -8.62 -2.85
C PRO A 259 -20.58 -7.97 -1.52
#